data_a3af0ab08e27b467acdcbcf2a3631e9d
#
_entry.id   a3af0ab08e27b467acdcbcf2a3631e9d
#
_cell.length_a   1.000
_cell.length_b   1.000
_cell.length_c   1.000
_cell.angle_alpha   90.00
_cell.angle_beta   90.00
_cell.angle_gamma   90.00
#
_symmetry.space_group_name_H-M   'P 1'
#
loop_
_entity.id
_entity.type
_entity.pdbx_description
1 polymer ?
#
loop_
_entity_poly.entity_id
_entity_poly.type
_entity_poly.pdbx_seq_one_letter_code
_entity_poly.pdbx_strand_id
1 'polypeptide(L)' 'DTFIGYFVRGIVQNLSMRDTLRQATVASAIAVTRPGAADAVPALSEVLASPLLETI' A
#
# COMPACT_ATOMS: atom_id res chain seq x y z
N ASP A 1 10.13 -1.93 -4.76
CA ASP A 1 9.75 -1.23 -3.54
C ASP A 1 8.24 -1.07 -3.47
N THR A 2 7.68 -1.56 -2.36
CA THR A 2 6.22 -1.60 -2.17
C THR A 2 5.61 -0.20 -2.15
N PHE A 3 6.22 0.73 -1.44
CA PHE A 3 5.69 2.10 -1.33
C PHE A 3 5.64 2.77 -2.71
N ILE A 4 6.74 2.71 -3.45
CA ILE A 4 6.80 3.34 -4.76
C ILE A 4 5.80 2.72 -5.72
N GLY A 5 5.64 1.38 -5.69
CA GLY A 5 4.65 0.70 -6.52
C GLY A 5 3.24 1.19 -6.26
N TYR A 6 2.85 1.28 -5.00
CA TYR A 6 1.52 1.78 -4.64
C TYR A 6 1.37 3.27 -4.91
N PHE A 7 2.44 4.04 -4.76
CA PHE A 7 2.41 5.46 -5.08
C PHE A 7 2.14 5.67 -6.58
N VAL A 8 2.88 4.98 -7.43
CA VAL A 8 2.70 5.06 -8.89
C VAL A 8 1.29 4.60 -9.27
N ARG A 9 0.82 3.52 -8.65
CA ARG A 9 -0.54 3.03 -8.91
C ARG A 9 -1.58 4.11 -8.60
N GLY A 10 -1.44 4.80 -7.47
CA GLY A 10 -2.36 5.85 -7.09
C GLY A 10 -2.39 6.99 -8.10
N ILE A 11 -1.22 7.38 -8.61
CA ILE A 11 -1.13 8.40 -9.65
C ILE A 11 -1.84 7.94 -10.92
N VAL A 12 -1.56 6.72 -11.36
CA VAL A 12 -2.16 6.17 -12.58
C VAL A 12 -3.68 6.05 -12.46
N GLN A 13 -4.17 5.65 -11.29
CA GLN A 13 -5.61 5.51 -11.02
C GLN A 13 -6.28 6.84 -10.69
N ASN A 14 -5.52 7.92 -10.70
CA ASN A 14 -6.01 9.27 -10.42
C ASN A 14 -6.66 9.40 -9.04
N LEU A 15 -6.08 8.71 -8.05
CA LEU A 15 -6.50 8.86 -6.67
C LEU A 15 -6.02 10.20 -6.12
N SER A 16 -6.70 10.70 -5.08
CA SER A 16 -6.21 11.86 -4.35
C SER A 16 -4.82 11.57 -3.77
N MET A 17 -4.03 12.61 -3.54
CA MET A 17 -2.72 12.42 -2.91
C MET A 17 -2.88 11.78 -1.54
N ARG A 18 -3.91 12.17 -0.79
CA ARG A 18 -4.19 11.59 0.51
C ARG A 18 -4.40 10.08 0.42
N ASP A 19 -5.27 9.64 -0.48
CA ASP A 19 -5.54 8.20 -0.63
C ASP A 19 -4.33 7.46 -1.16
N THR A 20 -3.61 8.06 -2.09
CA THR A 20 -2.39 7.47 -2.63
C THR A 20 -1.37 7.20 -1.54
N LEU A 21 -1.11 8.21 -0.69
CA LEU A 21 -0.14 8.07 0.39
C LEU A 21 -0.62 7.12 1.48
N ARG A 22 -1.91 7.13 1.80
CA ARG A 22 -2.47 6.20 2.78
C ARG A 22 -2.28 4.76 2.33
N GLN A 23 -2.64 4.46 1.10
CA GLN A 23 -2.52 3.09 0.59
C GLN A 23 -1.06 2.66 0.50
N ALA A 24 -0.17 3.54 0.03
CA ALA A 24 1.25 3.23 -0.04
C ALA A 24 1.85 2.96 1.34
N THR A 25 1.46 3.76 2.34
CA THR A 25 1.94 3.60 3.71
C THR A 25 1.45 2.28 4.31
N VAL A 26 0.17 1.96 4.15
CA VAL A 26 -0.39 0.70 4.67
C VAL A 26 0.25 -0.49 3.98
N ALA A 27 0.40 -0.44 2.67
CA ALA A 27 1.04 -1.52 1.92
C ALA A 27 2.47 -1.76 2.41
N SER A 28 3.23 -0.69 2.64
CA SER A 28 4.60 -0.80 3.16
C SER A 28 4.63 -1.40 4.56
N ALA A 29 3.71 -0.99 5.42
CA ALA A 29 3.63 -1.53 6.78
C ALA A 29 3.34 -3.03 6.77
N ILE A 30 2.45 -3.48 5.89
CA ILE A 30 2.17 -4.90 5.75
C ILE A 30 3.41 -5.64 5.21
N ALA A 31 4.08 -5.07 4.21
CA ALA A 31 5.22 -5.71 3.56
C ALA A 31 6.36 -5.98 4.55
N VAL A 32 6.63 -5.06 5.47
CA VAL A 32 7.75 -5.24 6.42
C VAL A 32 7.51 -6.37 7.41
N THR A 33 6.28 -6.86 7.52
CA THR A 33 5.96 -7.99 8.40
C THR A 33 6.15 -9.35 7.71
N ARG A 34 6.51 -9.37 6.43
CA ARG A 34 6.57 -10.60 5.63
C ARG A 34 7.98 -10.86 5.13
N PRO A 35 8.43 -12.14 5.12
CA PRO A 35 9.71 -12.49 4.51
C PRO A 35 9.60 -12.52 2.99
N GLY A 36 10.71 -12.27 2.32
CA GLY A 36 10.78 -12.34 0.86
C GLY A 36 10.35 -11.05 0.19
N ALA A 37 11.07 -10.67 -0.87
CA ALA A 37 10.85 -9.39 -1.53
C ALA A 37 9.61 -9.38 -2.43
N ALA A 38 9.46 -10.40 -3.28
CA ALA A 38 8.35 -10.44 -4.24
C ALA A 38 7.03 -10.81 -3.58
N ASP A 39 7.08 -11.77 -2.65
CA ASP A 39 5.88 -12.24 -1.96
C ASP A 39 5.45 -11.31 -0.84
N ALA A 40 6.29 -10.34 -0.48
CA ALA A 40 5.98 -9.40 0.59
C ALA A 40 4.99 -8.34 0.14
N VAL A 41 4.89 -8.06 -1.16
CA VAL A 41 3.99 -7.01 -1.68
C VAL A 41 2.55 -7.45 -1.51
N PRO A 42 1.75 -6.74 -0.69
CA PRO A 42 0.36 -7.13 -0.48
C PRO A 42 -0.50 -6.84 -1.70
N ALA A 43 -1.55 -7.65 -1.89
CA ALA A 43 -2.57 -7.37 -2.87
C ALA A 43 -3.40 -6.15 -2.44
N LEU A 44 -3.99 -5.46 -3.41
CA LEU A 44 -4.82 -4.29 -3.11
C LEU A 44 -5.96 -4.63 -2.14
N SER A 45 -6.58 -5.78 -2.28
CA SER A 45 -7.66 -6.20 -1.40
C SER A 45 -7.21 -6.29 0.07
N GLU A 46 -5.97 -6.70 0.31
CA GLU A 46 -5.42 -6.74 1.66
C GLU A 46 -5.24 -5.33 2.23
N VAL A 47 -4.75 -4.42 1.40
CA VAL A 47 -4.53 -3.02 1.82
C VAL A 47 -5.87 -2.38 2.17
N LEU A 48 -6.87 -2.55 1.30
CA LEU A 48 -8.19 -1.94 1.52
C LEU A 48 -8.92 -2.53 2.70
N ALA A 49 -8.67 -3.81 3.04
CA ALA A 49 -9.29 -4.48 4.18
C ALA A 49 -8.53 -4.24 5.49
N SER A 50 -7.33 -3.66 5.43
CA SER A 50 -6.50 -3.49 6.62
C SER A 50 -7.09 -2.41 7.55
N PRO A 51 -7.20 -2.69 8.86
CA PRO A 51 -7.62 -1.66 9.82
C PRO A 51 -6.62 -0.51 9.91
N LEU A 52 -5.37 -0.71 9.49
CA LEU A 52 -4.38 0.36 9.47
C LEU A 52 -4.79 1.50 8.54
N LEU A 53 -5.56 1.20 7.49
CA LEU A 53 -5.98 2.22 6.55
C LEU A 53 -6.81 3.32 7.20
N GLU A 54 -7.56 2.97 8.25
CA GLU A 54 -8.42 3.91 8.96
C GLU A 54 -7.68 4.72 10.02
N THR A 55 -6.47 4.35 10.34
CA THR A 55 -5.68 5.03 11.39
C THR A 55 -4.79 6.13 10.84
N ILE A 56 -4.74 6.28 9.55
CA ILE A 56 -3.84 7.23 8.90
C ILE A 56 -4.61 8.39 8.27
#